data_e56116a19d13e950b656f042b993a8ed
#
_entry.id   e56116a19d13e950b656f042b993a8ed
#
_cell.length_a   1.000
_cell.length_b   1.000
_cell.length_c   1.000
_cell.angle_alpha   90.00
_cell.angle_beta   90.00
_cell.angle_gamma   90.00
#
_symmetry.space_group_name_H-M   'P 1'
#
loop_
_entity.id
_entity.type
_entity.pdbx_description
1 polymer ?
#
loop_
_entity_poly.entity_id
_entity_poly.type
_entity_poly.pdbx_seq_one_letter_code
_entity_poly.pdbx_strand_id
1 'polypeptide(L)'
;MRKESLATAKKCLKFTDESVSCFHAVKNVEDRLKENGFIRLKENKSWELKPGKSYYVKRNDSSLIAFRIPKGEPKGFHIVASHSDSPTFKLKAKSGVNVENHYVKLNVEPYGGMIYATWLDRCLSVAGRVICRRDDKLKSRTVNIDEDLLVIPNLAIHMDREMNKNLSYNPQIDLQPLLGAWQEDME
;
A
#
# COMPACT_ATOMS: atom_id res chain seq x y z
N MET A 1 30.76 11.52 -7.01
CA MET A 1 29.75 11.78 -5.95
C MET A 1 28.39 12.21 -6.52
N ARG A 2 28.23 13.35 -7.22
CA ARG A 2 26.90 13.79 -7.72
C ARG A 2 26.15 12.78 -8.63
N LYS A 3 26.83 12.07 -9.54
CA LYS A 3 26.17 11.11 -10.47
C LYS A 3 25.66 9.87 -9.73
N GLU A 4 26.38 9.33 -8.77
CA GLU A 4 25.98 8.16 -7.97
C GLU A 4 24.83 8.49 -7.03
N SER A 5 24.88 9.65 -6.37
CA SER A 5 23.80 10.13 -5.52
C SER A 5 22.50 10.32 -6.30
N LEU A 6 22.57 10.89 -7.51
CA LEU A 6 21.44 11.07 -8.39
C LEU A 6 20.88 9.71 -8.87
N ALA A 7 21.74 8.76 -9.21
CA ALA A 7 21.31 7.42 -9.60
C ALA A 7 20.60 6.69 -8.45
N THR A 8 21.11 6.83 -7.22
CA THR A 8 20.49 6.25 -6.03
C THR A 8 19.13 6.91 -5.73
N ALA A 9 19.04 8.23 -5.83
CA ALA A 9 17.79 8.95 -5.64
C ALA A 9 16.72 8.52 -6.67
N LYS A 10 17.09 8.39 -7.96
CA LYS A 10 16.19 7.88 -9.00
C LYS A 10 15.70 6.45 -8.72
N LYS A 11 16.58 5.56 -8.23
CA LYS A 11 16.19 4.20 -7.84
C LYS A 11 15.22 4.21 -6.65
N CYS A 12 15.41 5.11 -5.71
CA CYS A 12 14.52 5.28 -4.56
C CYS A 12 13.14 5.77 -5.01
N LEU A 13 13.09 6.83 -5.83
CA LEU A 13 11.84 7.36 -6.38
C LEU A 13 11.09 6.27 -7.15
N LYS A 14 11.78 5.58 -8.08
CA LYS A 14 11.16 4.47 -8.81
C LYS A 14 10.58 3.39 -7.89
N PHE A 15 11.31 3.01 -6.84
CA PHE A 15 10.82 2.04 -5.87
C PHE A 15 9.55 2.55 -5.15
N THR A 16 9.52 3.83 -4.80
CA THR A 16 8.36 4.45 -4.14
C THR A 16 7.16 4.48 -5.07
N ASP A 17 7.34 4.89 -6.31
CA ASP A 17 6.28 4.96 -7.32
C ASP A 17 5.67 3.58 -7.63
N GLU A 18 6.50 2.53 -7.66
CA GLU A 18 6.07 1.15 -7.87
C GLU A 18 5.46 0.51 -6.61
N SER A 19 5.59 1.14 -5.44
CA SER A 19 5.18 0.59 -4.14
C SER A 19 3.88 1.23 -3.63
N VAL A 20 2.86 1.25 -4.46
CA VAL A 20 1.55 1.91 -4.22
C VAL A 20 0.73 1.31 -3.07
N SER A 21 1.12 0.15 -2.53
CA SER A 21 0.58 -0.43 -1.30
C SER A 21 1.63 -1.30 -0.60
N CYS A 22 1.41 -1.67 0.66
CA CYS A 22 2.32 -2.57 1.38
C CYS A 22 2.56 -3.90 0.65
N PHE A 23 1.56 -4.40 -0.08
CA PHE A 23 1.68 -5.62 -0.88
C PHE A 23 2.61 -5.44 -2.08
N HIS A 24 2.53 -4.28 -2.74
CA HIS A 24 3.43 -3.92 -3.84
C HIS A 24 4.85 -3.68 -3.32
N ALA A 25 5.01 -2.97 -2.21
CA ALA A 25 6.31 -2.74 -1.58
C ALA A 25 7.03 -4.06 -1.26
N VAL A 26 6.33 -5.01 -0.60
CA VAL A 26 6.89 -6.32 -0.28
C VAL A 26 7.18 -7.14 -1.53
N LYS A 27 6.34 -7.06 -2.56
CA LYS A 27 6.60 -7.71 -3.84
C LYS A 27 7.86 -7.16 -4.52
N ASN A 28 8.02 -5.84 -4.56
CA ASN A 28 9.19 -5.18 -5.15
C ASN A 28 10.48 -5.52 -4.39
N VAL A 29 10.42 -5.61 -3.06
CA VAL A 29 11.56 -6.09 -2.25
C VAL A 29 11.83 -7.57 -2.54
N GLU A 30 10.81 -8.43 -2.60
CA GLU A 30 10.96 -9.85 -2.94
C GLU A 30 11.64 -10.04 -4.29
N ASP A 31 11.24 -9.28 -5.31
CA ASP A 31 11.80 -9.39 -6.65
C ASP A 31 13.28 -8.97 -6.66
N ARG A 32 13.64 -7.89 -5.98
CA ARG A 32 15.07 -7.50 -5.77
C ARG A 32 15.87 -8.54 -5.02
N LEU A 33 15.29 -9.19 -4.01
CA LEU A 33 15.98 -10.26 -3.27
C LEU A 33 16.25 -11.46 -4.18
N LYS A 34 15.28 -11.85 -5.03
CA LYS A 34 15.46 -12.92 -6.01
C LYS A 34 16.57 -12.61 -7.01
N GLU A 35 16.57 -11.40 -7.57
CA GLU A 35 17.61 -10.91 -8.49
C GLU A 35 19.01 -10.97 -7.86
N ASN A 36 19.08 -10.80 -6.53
CA ASN A 36 20.33 -10.89 -5.76
C ASN A 36 20.61 -12.29 -5.17
N GLY A 37 19.92 -13.33 -5.66
CA GLY A 37 20.20 -14.73 -5.33
C GLY A 37 19.75 -15.17 -3.95
N PHE A 38 18.81 -14.44 -3.32
CA PHE A 38 18.18 -14.89 -2.08
C PHE A 38 17.21 -16.03 -2.32
N ILE A 39 17.23 -17.02 -1.46
CA ILE A 39 16.40 -18.22 -1.52
C ILE A 39 15.17 -18.02 -0.66
N ARG A 40 13.98 -18.21 -1.23
CA ARG A 40 12.73 -18.14 -0.48
C ARG A 40 12.56 -19.36 0.42
N LEU A 41 12.28 -19.09 1.68
CA LEU A 41 11.85 -20.09 2.67
C LEU A 41 10.33 -20.04 2.85
N LYS A 42 9.72 -21.18 3.15
CA LYS A 42 8.30 -21.29 3.49
C LYS A 42 8.16 -21.54 4.99
N GLU A 43 7.31 -20.78 5.69
CA GLU A 43 7.13 -20.89 7.14
C GLU A 43 6.62 -22.26 7.58
N ASN A 44 5.86 -22.95 6.73
CA ASN A 44 5.28 -24.28 7.00
C ASN A 44 6.20 -25.45 6.58
N LYS A 45 7.50 -25.20 6.36
CA LYS A 45 8.50 -26.21 6.02
C LYS A 45 9.70 -26.10 6.95
N SER A 46 10.38 -27.21 7.18
CA SER A 46 11.71 -27.18 7.84
C SER A 46 12.71 -26.46 6.96
N TRP A 47 13.60 -25.70 7.57
CA TRP A 47 14.61 -24.90 6.87
C TRP A 47 15.99 -25.54 6.96
N GLU A 48 16.56 -25.87 5.82
CA GLU A 48 17.95 -26.27 5.72
C GLU A 48 18.80 -25.07 5.34
N LEU A 49 19.37 -24.41 6.34
CA LEU A 49 20.19 -23.23 6.16
C LEU A 49 21.65 -23.62 5.93
N LYS A 50 22.25 -23.09 4.87
CA LYS A 50 23.65 -23.37 4.50
C LYS A 50 24.53 -22.14 4.72
N PRO A 51 25.74 -22.30 5.28
CA PRO A 51 26.70 -21.20 5.43
C PRO A 51 26.97 -20.48 4.10
N GLY A 52 27.05 -19.16 4.16
CA GLY A 52 27.31 -18.29 3.01
C GLY A 52 26.11 -18.04 2.11
N LYS A 53 24.95 -18.60 2.40
CA LYS A 53 23.70 -18.38 1.63
C LYS A 53 22.84 -17.28 2.23
N SER A 54 21.98 -16.72 1.38
CA SER A 54 21.04 -15.66 1.71
C SER A 54 19.62 -16.16 1.54
N TYR A 55 18.74 -15.81 2.45
CA TYR A 55 17.38 -16.32 2.52
C TYR A 55 16.40 -15.20 2.80
N TYR A 56 15.13 -15.42 2.44
CA TYR A 56 14.03 -14.59 2.90
C TYR A 56 12.79 -15.41 3.16
N VAL A 57 11.98 -14.92 4.06
CA VAL A 57 10.64 -15.43 4.37
C VAL A 57 9.65 -14.29 4.28
N LYS A 58 8.45 -14.58 3.80
CA LYS A 58 7.40 -13.60 3.59
C LYS A 58 6.13 -14.06 4.30
N ARG A 59 5.50 -13.15 5.04
CA ARG A 59 4.24 -13.40 5.74
C ARG A 59 3.13 -12.53 5.19
N ASN A 60 1.98 -13.14 4.92
CA ASN A 60 0.75 -12.49 4.45
C ASN A 60 0.93 -11.56 3.23
N ASP A 61 2.02 -11.71 2.46
CA ASP A 61 2.40 -10.84 1.34
C ASP A 61 2.58 -9.34 1.70
N SER A 62 2.55 -8.99 2.99
CA SER A 62 2.64 -7.62 3.48
C SER A 62 3.86 -7.36 4.38
N SER A 63 4.61 -8.40 4.72
CA SER A 63 5.86 -8.29 5.48
C SER A 63 6.86 -9.35 5.05
N LEU A 64 8.14 -9.09 5.25
CA LEU A 64 9.20 -10.05 4.99
C LEU A 64 10.39 -9.84 5.94
N ILE A 65 11.16 -10.92 6.11
CA ILE A 65 12.48 -10.88 6.72
C ILE A 65 13.46 -11.49 5.73
N ALA A 66 14.57 -10.80 5.48
CA ALA A 66 15.68 -11.32 4.68
C ALA A 66 16.95 -11.36 5.54
N PHE A 67 17.74 -12.42 5.39
CA PHE A 67 18.95 -12.61 6.19
C PHE A 67 20.01 -13.40 5.43
N ARG A 68 21.25 -13.27 5.89
CA ARG A 68 22.41 -13.98 5.37
C ARG A 68 23.03 -14.83 6.45
N ILE A 69 23.39 -16.07 6.11
CA ILE A 69 24.15 -16.94 7.00
C ILE A 69 25.64 -16.71 6.71
N PRO A 70 26.46 -16.37 7.70
CA PRO A 70 27.90 -16.22 7.50
C PRO A 70 28.55 -17.54 7.13
N LYS A 71 29.74 -17.49 6.51
CA LYS A 71 30.53 -18.70 6.23
C LYS A 71 31.16 -19.33 7.48
N GLY A 72 31.43 -18.49 8.49
CA GLY A 72 31.96 -18.92 9.79
C GLY A 72 30.95 -18.75 10.90
N GLU A 73 31.37 -18.91 12.15
CA GLU A 73 30.50 -18.71 13.30
C GLU A 73 30.01 -17.26 13.39
N PRO A 74 28.70 -17.04 13.62
CA PRO A 74 28.16 -15.70 13.77
C PRO A 74 28.64 -15.09 15.10
N LYS A 75 29.22 -13.89 15.01
CA LYS A 75 29.66 -13.12 16.19
C LYS A 75 28.59 -12.16 16.73
N GLY A 76 27.45 -12.06 16.07
CA GLY A 76 26.34 -11.17 16.41
C GLY A 76 25.40 -10.95 15.23
N PHE A 77 24.45 -10.04 15.42
CA PHE A 77 23.45 -9.67 14.43
C PHE A 77 23.56 -8.19 14.07
N HIS A 78 23.55 -7.90 12.77
CA HIS A 78 23.32 -6.56 12.26
C HIS A 78 21.89 -6.52 11.74
N ILE A 79 21.02 -5.74 12.38
CA ILE A 79 19.58 -5.70 12.04
C ILE A 79 19.26 -4.32 11.49
N VAL A 80 18.60 -4.29 10.33
CA VAL A 80 17.96 -3.11 9.76
C VAL A 80 16.47 -3.42 9.67
N ALA A 81 15.65 -2.57 10.24
CA ALA A 81 14.19 -2.71 10.25
C ALA A 81 13.53 -1.44 9.70
N SER A 82 12.47 -1.61 8.94
CA SER A 82 11.60 -0.55 8.47
C SER A 82 10.18 -1.09 8.30
N HIS A 83 9.19 -0.20 8.27
CA HIS A 83 7.84 -0.59 7.87
C HIS A 83 7.72 -0.67 6.34
N SER A 84 6.76 -1.44 5.83
CA SER A 84 6.46 -1.63 4.40
C SER A 84 5.16 -0.97 3.96
N ASP A 85 4.44 -0.36 4.88
CA ASP A 85 3.19 0.36 4.67
C ASP A 85 3.40 1.88 4.67
N SER A 86 2.34 2.60 4.34
CA SER A 86 2.29 4.07 4.43
C SER A 86 0.88 4.50 4.80
N PRO A 87 0.69 5.72 5.32
CA PRO A 87 -0.65 6.25 5.59
C PRO A 87 -1.49 6.26 4.32
N THR A 88 -2.73 5.81 4.45
CA THR A 88 -3.68 5.71 3.33
C THR A 88 -5.12 5.62 3.84
N PHE A 89 -6.10 5.78 2.95
CA PHE A 89 -7.47 5.35 3.21
C PHE A 89 -7.64 3.89 2.81
N LYS A 90 -8.20 3.10 3.70
CA LYS A 90 -8.46 1.67 3.48
C LYS A 90 -9.93 1.45 3.20
N LEU A 91 -10.24 0.76 2.11
CA LEU A 91 -11.59 0.38 1.77
C LEU A 91 -12.17 -0.58 2.81
N LYS A 92 -13.38 -0.32 3.28
CA LYS A 92 -14.14 -1.24 4.13
C LYS A 92 -14.76 -2.36 3.30
N ALA A 93 -15.16 -3.45 3.93
CA ALA A 93 -15.72 -4.62 3.26
C ALA A 93 -16.97 -4.30 2.43
N LYS A 94 -17.83 -3.38 2.93
CA LYS A 94 -18.92 -2.78 2.17
C LYS A 94 -18.48 -1.38 1.76
N SER A 95 -17.83 -1.28 0.60
CA SER A 95 -17.18 -0.06 0.18
C SER A 95 -18.09 0.90 -0.58
N GLY A 96 -19.06 0.41 -1.34
CA GLY A 96 -19.99 1.27 -2.06
C GLY A 96 -21.06 1.89 -1.14
N VAL A 97 -21.23 3.19 -1.22
CA VAL A 97 -22.26 3.95 -0.51
C VAL A 97 -23.04 4.75 -1.51
N ASN A 98 -24.33 4.43 -1.66
CA ASN A 98 -25.27 5.24 -2.44
C ASN A 98 -25.60 6.52 -1.68
N VAL A 99 -25.51 7.65 -2.34
CA VAL A 99 -25.88 8.96 -1.80
C VAL A 99 -27.04 9.50 -2.60
N GLU A 100 -28.26 9.40 -2.02
CA GLU A 100 -29.52 9.96 -2.53
C GLU A 100 -29.83 9.56 -3.99
N ASN A 101 -29.38 8.40 -4.45
CA ASN A 101 -29.48 7.93 -5.83
C ASN A 101 -28.84 8.87 -6.89
N HIS A 102 -27.89 9.70 -6.45
CA HIS A 102 -27.17 10.61 -7.34
C HIS A 102 -25.70 10.26 -7.46
N TYR A 103 -25.07 9.84 -6.35
CA TYR A 103 -23.63 9.60 -6.32
C TYR A 103 -23.29 8.28 -5.63
N VAL A 104 -22.11 7.76 -5.96
CA VAL A 104 -21.46 6.67 -5.25
C VAL A 104 -20.23 7.22 -4.54
N LYS A 105 -20.18 7.03 -3.22
CA LYS A 105 -18.99 7.25 -2.41
C LYS A 105 -18.38 5.91 -2.00
N LEU A 106 -17.07 5.92 -1.72
CA LEU A 106 -16.41 4.77 -1.14
C LEU A 106 -16.32 4.92 0.38
N ASN A 107 -16.82 3.90 1.10
CA ASN A 107 -16.69 3.81 2.54
C ASN A 107 -15.27 3.41 2.90
N VAL A 108 -14.54 4.33 3.50
CA VAL A 108 -13.14 4.16 3.85
C VAL A 108 -12.89 4.40 5.33
N GLU A 109 -11.75 3.93 5.81
CA GLU A 109 -11.20 4.25 7.12
C GLU A 109 -9.76 4.75 6.96
N PRO A 110 -9.34 5.79 7.70
CA PRO A 110 -7.95 6.21 7.70
C PRO A 110 -7.07 5.15 8.34
N TYR A 111 -5.92 4.91 7.72
CA TYR A 111 -4.90 3.99 8.22
C TYR A 111 -3.58 4.74 8.39
N GLY A 112 -3.02 4.67 9.60
CA GLY A 112 -1.80 5.37 9.96
C GLY A 112 -2.00 6.87 10.23
N GLY A 113 -0.93 7.56 10.61
CA GLY A 113 -0.94 9.01 10.84
C GLY A 113 -0.78 9.77 9.53
N MET A 114 -1.81 10.54 9.12
CA MET A 114 -1.77 11.33 7.89
C MET A 114 -2.30 12.74 8.12
N ILE A 115 -1.91 13.65 7.26
CA ILE A 115 -2.46 15.02 7.18
C ILE A 115 -3.67 14.95 6.23
N TYR A 116 -4.89 15.04 6.74
CA TYR A 116 -6.11 14.87 5.95
C TYR A 116 -6.24 15.90 4.83
N ALA A 117 -5.92 17.16 5.11
CA ALA A 117 -6.03 18.24 4.12
C ALA A 117 -5.27 17.98 2.81
N THR A 118 -4.18 17.20 2.85
CA THR A 118 -3.39 16.88 1.66
C THR A 118 -4.05 15.86 0.73
N TRP A 119 -5.16 15.25 1.15
CA TRP A 119 -5.91 14.27 0.37
C TRP A 119 -7.09 14.87 -0.38
N LEU A 120 -7.47 16.10 -0.02
CA LEU A 120 -8.59 16.81 -0.64
C LEU A 120 -8.20 17.33 -2.04
N ASP A 121 -9.18 17.38 -2.93
CA ASP A 121 -9.08 17.91 -4.31
C ASP A 121 -7.95 17.28 -5.15
N ARG A 122 -7.59 16.05 -4.85
CA ARG A 122 -6.58 15.29 -5.59
C ARG A 122 -7.21 14.12 -6.31
N CYS A 123 -6.69 13.81 -7.49
CA CYS A 123 -6.98 12.56 -8.15
C CYS A 123 -6.44 11.39 -7.31
N LEU A 124 -7.32 10.45 -7.01
CA LEU A 124 -7.01 9.26 -6.23
C LEU A 124 -7.36 8.01 -7.03
N SER A 125 -6.70 6.90 -6.68
CA SER A 125 -6.95 5.60 -7.26
C SER A 125 -7.00 4.50 -6.18
N VAL A 126 -7.14 3.25 -6.62
CA VAL A 126 -7.24 2.09 -5.73
C VAL A 126 -6.13 1.10 -6.06
N ALA A 127 -5.37 0.72 -5.04
CA ALA A 127 -4.36 -0.32 -5.15
C ALA A 127 -4.37 -1.23 -3.91
N GLY A 128 -4.01 -2.49 -4.08
CA GLY A 128 -3.99 -3.40 -2.95
C GLY A 128 -3.85 -4.87 -3.33
N ARG A 129 -4.48 -5.70 -2.54
CA ARG A 129 -4.52 -7.14 -2.75
C ARG A 129 -5.95 -7.64 -2.78
N VAL A 130 -6.26 -8.48 -3.77
CA VAL A 130 -7.52 -9.21 -3.87
C VAL A 130 -7.26 -10.71 -3.70
N ILE A 131 -8.23 -11.41 -3.11
CA ILE A 131 -8.23 -12.86 -3.02
C ILE A 131 -9.34 -13.37 -3.93
N CYS A 132 -8.94 -14.10 -4.97
CA CYS A 132 -9.84 -14.68 -5.95
C CYS A 132 -9.94 -16.18 -5.74
N ARG A 133 -11.15 -16.74 -5.88
CA ARG A 133 -11.34 -18.19 -5.99
C ARG A 133 -11.26 -18.56 -7.47
N ARG A 134 -10.38 -19.48 -7.82
CA ARG A 134 -10.28 -20.07 -9.15
C ARG A 134 -9.97 -21.57 -9.01
N ASP A 135 -10.75 -22.42 -9.66
CA ASP A 135 -10.62 -23.89 -9.59
C ASP A 135 -10.56 -24.38 -8.15
N ASP A 136 -11.50 -23.94 -7.29
CA ASP A 136 -11.59 -24.21 -5.86
C ASP A 136 -10.35 -23.85 -5.02
N LYS A 137 -9.43 -23.07 -5.58
CA LYS A 137 -8.24 -22.57 -4.89
C LYS A 137 -8.31 -21.07 -4.72
N LEU A 138 -7.98 -20.64 -3.51
CA LEU A 138 -7.80 -19.21 -3.23
C LEU A 138 -6.45 -18.75 -3.76
N LYS A 139 -6.45 -17.70 -4.58
CA LYS A 139 -5.24 -17.06 -5.13
C LYS A 139 -5.22 -15.58 -4.75
N SER A 140 -4.11 -15.15 -4.19
CA SER A 140 -3.84 -13.74 -3.92
C SER A 140 -3.27 -13.08 -5.16
N ARG A 141 -3.75 -11.87 -5.49
CA ARG A 141 -3.23 -11.01 -6.56
C ARG A 141 -3.12 -9.58 -6.07
N THR A 142 -2.05 -8.92 -6.42
CA THR A 142 -1.93 -7.46 -6.29
C THR A 142 -2.66 -6.80 -7.45
N VAL A 143 -3.34 -5.70 -7.14
CA VAL A 143 -4.08 -4.87 -8.10
C VAL A 143 -3.62 -3.43 -7.92
N ASN A 144 -3.35 -2.77 -9.02
CA ASN A 144 -3.14 -1.34 -9.10
C ASN A 144 -4.00 -0.84 -10.27
N ILE A 145 -4.96 0.03 -9.96
CA ILE A 145 -5.76 0.70 -10.97
C ILE A 145 -5.08 2.05 -11.16
N ASP A 146 -4.22 2.14 -12.15
CA ASP A 146 -3.38 3.31 -12.41
C ASP A 146 -4.14 4.36 -13.25
N GLU A 147 -5.30 4.78 -12.72
CA GLU A 147 -6.21 5.73 -13.35
C GLU A 147 -6.77 6.70 -12.30
N ASP A 148 -7.11 7.91 -12.70
CA ASP A 148 -7.75 8.93 -11.87
C ASP A 148 -9.24 8.59 -11.68
N LEU A 149 -9.54 7.84 -10.61
CA LEU A 149 -10.89 7.31 -10.38
C LEU A 149 -11.70 8.07 -9.34
N LEU A 150 -11.05 8.65 -8.36
CA LEU A 150 -11.69 9.11 -7.14
C LEU A 150 -11.22 10.52 -6.80
N VAL A 151 -12.07 11.24 -6.08
CA VAL A 151 -11.72 12.51 -5.46
C VAL A 151 -12.42 12.64 -4.10
N ILE A 152 -11.74 13.22 -3.13
CA ILE A 152 -12.38 13.71 -1.89
C ILE A 152 -12.56 15.22 -2.10
N PRO A 153 -13.78 15.68 -2.45
CA PRO A 153 -13.97 17.09 -2.75
C PRO A 153 -13.92 17.93 -1.47
N ASN A 154 -13.30 19.09 -1.57
CA ASN A 154 -13.32 20.10 -0.54
C ASN A 154 -14.57 20.99 -0.72
N LEU A 155 -14.91 21.79 0.29
CA LEU A 155 -15.96 22.77 0.21
C LEU A 155 -15.42 24.13 -0.23
N ALA A 156 -16.22 24.84 -1.05
CA ALA A 156 -15.92 26.24 -1.36
C ALA A 156 -16.11 27.11 -0.12
N ILE A 157 -15.32 28.16 0.03
CA ILE A 157 -15.38 29.10 1.16
C ILE A 157 -16.78 29.72 1.34
N HIS A 158 -17.58 29.80 0.27
CA HIS A 158 -18.96 30.27 0.33
C HIS A 158 -19.91 29.32 1.04
N MET A 159 -19.57 28.03 1.10
CA MET A 159 -20.35 26.98 1.76
C MET A 159 -19.92 26.78 3.22
N ASP A 160 -18.63 27.07 3.51
CA ASP A 160 -18.07 27.02 4.86
C ASP A 160 -17.06 28.17 5.07
N ARG A 161 -17.52 29.26 5.69
CA ARG A 161 -16.70 30.45 5.95
C ARG A 161 -15.62 30.24 7.04
N GLU A 162 -15.76 29.18 7.84
CA GLU A 162 -14.79 28.82 8.88
C GLU A 162 -13.68 27.91 8.37
N MET A 163 -13.72 27.51 7.10
CA MET A 163 -12.80 26.58 6.44
C MET A 163 -11.31 26.89 6.71
N ASN A 164 -10.95 28.15 6.86
CA ASN A 164 -9.56 28.56 7.10
C ASN A 164 -9.21 28.79 8.58
N LYS A 165 -10.12 28.53 9.52
CA LYS A 165 -9.91 28.84 10.94
C LYS A 165 -9.52 27.63 11.76
N ASN A 166 -10.40 26.70 11.98
CA ASN A 166 -10.16 25.51 12.82
C ASN A 166 -10.72 24.26 12.14
N LEU A 167 -10.00 23.72 11.16
CA LEU A 167 -10.43 22.54 10.43
C LEU A 167 -10.29 21.29 11.32
N SER A 168 -11.42 20.66 11.58
CA SER A 168 -11.50 19.33 12.18
C SER A 168 -12.31 18.44 11.25
N TYR A 169 -11.63 17.54 10.54
CA TYR A 169 -12.32 16.59 9.66
C TYR A 169 -12.86 15.40 10.44
N ASN A 170 -14.11 15.03 10.19
CA ASN A 170 -14.65 13.72 10.55
C ASN A 170 -14.38 12.73 9.40
N PRO A 171 -13.45 11.77 9.56
CA PRO A 171 -13.08 10.87 8.47
C PRO A 171 -14.24 10.02 7.92
N GLN A 172 -15.26 9.78 8.73
CA GLN A 172 -16.43 8.97 8.33
C GLN A 172 -17.48 9.76 7.53
N ILE A 173 -17.39 11.07 7.52
CA ILE A 173 -18.35 11.98 6.85
C ILE A 173 -17.62 12.74 5.74
N ASP A 174 -16.55 13.45 6.10
CA ASP A 174 -15.90 14.43 5.24
C ASP A 174 -14.89 13.82 4.26
N LEU A 175 -14.32 12.63 4.59
CA LEU A 175 -13.22 12.04 3.84
C LEU A 175 -13.60 10.77 3.06
N GLN A 176 -14.88 10.64 2.69
CA GLN A 176 -15.35 9.54 1.86
C GLN A 176 -15.14 9.89 0.37
N PRO A 177 -14.26 9.17 -0.38
CA PRO A 177 -14.00 9.48 -1.77
C PRO A 177 -15.24 9.32 -2.64
N LEU A 178 -15.48 10.27 -3.52
CA LEU A 178 -16.49 10.22 -4.57
C LEU A 178 -15.95 9.39 -5.74
N LEU A 179 -16.72 8.38 -6.15
CA LEU A 179 -16.40 7.52 -7.30
C LEU A 179 -17.07 8.01 -8.60
N GLY A 180 -18.30 8.48 -8.52
CA GLY A 180 -19.02 8.90 -9.70
C GLY A 180 -20.53 9.03 -9.47
N ALA A 181 -21.29 9.11 -10.57
CA ALA A 181 -22.74 9.12 -10.53
C ALA A 181 -23.27 7.71 -10.20
N TRP A 182 -24.39 7.67 -9.49
CA TRP A 182 -25.11 6.43 -9.24
C TRP A 182 -25.76 5.90 -10.52
N GLN A 183 -25.73 4.58 -10.70
CA GLN A 183 -26.44 3.86 -11.75
C GLN A 183 -27.19 2.68 -11.12
N GLU A 184 -28.38 2.36 -11.63
CA GLU A 184 -29.27 1.33 -11.04
C GLU A 184 -28.68 -0.09 -11.03
N ASP A 185 -27.68 -0.35 -11.84
CA ASP A 185 -26.97 -1.65 -11.98
C ASP A 185 -25.74 -1.78 -11.05
N MET A 186 -25.53 -0.83 -10.15
CA MET A 186 -24.40 -0.81 -9.18
C MET A 186 -24.74 -1.42 -7.81
N GLU A 187 -25.73 -2.33 -7.70
CA GLU A 187 -26.04 -3.04 -6.44
C GLU A 187 -25.07 -4.18 -6.11
#